data_5236b8a56d84a7b9d7cb1901e7d31abf
#
_entry.id   5236b8a56d84a7b9d7cb1901e7d31abf
#
_cell.length_a   1.000
_cell.length_b   1.000
_cell.length_c   1.000
_cell.angle_alpha   90.00
_cell.angle_beta   90.00
_cell.angle_gamma   90.00
#
_symmetry.space_group_name_H-M   'P 1'
#
loop_
_entity.id
_entity.type
_entity.pdbx_description
1 polymer ?
#
loop_
_entity_poly.entity_id
_entity_poly.type
_entity_poly.pdbx_seq_one_letter_code
_entity_poly.pdbx_strand_id
1 'polypeptide(L)'
;MTTTSEAQGIEALVHVTGAIRSAVESVIDGKPDVVRLAVTVLLGEGHLLLEDVPGVGKTMLAKALARSIGCSVRRIQFTPDLLPSDITGGSVFNQERAEFEFKPGAVFSNVVVGDEINRASPKTQSALLESMEERQVTVDGTTYRLQPPFIVIATQNPIEMEGTYPLPEAQRDRFMARVSMGYPPPAAELEMLERHGAHDPLATLEPVADAETVRRLVATARAVYAADVIKEYVVSLVRATRSSPDLRLGASPRSALHLMRAAKARAAMHGRAHVLPDDVQELVVPVLAHRLLPSADAQLARRAPADVLTGLLATVPLPRARPGA
;
A
#
# COMPACT_ATOMS: atom_id res chain seq x y z
N MET A 1 14.41 25.22 -19.44
CA MET A 1 14.35 23.87 -20.06
C MET A 1 13.82 22.78 -19.13
N THR A 2 13.91 22.91 -17.81
CA THR A 2 13.39 21.97 -16.80
C THR A 2 11.87 21.84 -16.77
N THR A 3 11.13 22.94 -16.92
CA THR A 3 9.65 22.97 -16.83
C THR A 3 8.90 22.16 -17.92
N THR A 4 9.44 22.08 -19.14
CA THR A 4 8.80 21.33 -20.24
C THR A 4 8.94 19.81 -20.03
N SER A 5 10.09 19.34 -19.55
CA SER A 5 10.36 17.93 -19.27
C SER A 5 9.54 17.43 -18.06
N GLU A 6 9.36 18.26 -17.03
CA GLU A 6 8.53 17.92 -15.87
C GLU A 6 7.04 17.83 -16.22
N ALA A 7 6.54 18.76 -17.04
CA ALA A 7 5.16 18.74 -17.52
C ALA A 7 4.88 17.49 -18.37
N GLN A 8 5.78 17.13 -19.28
CA GLN A 8 5.68 15.91 -20.08
C GLN A 8 5.71 14.64 -19.21
N GLY A 9 6.53 14.62 -18.15
CA GLY A 9 6.60 13.51 -17.21
C GLY A 9 5.28 13.31 -16.46
N ILE A 10 4.64 14.39 -16.02
CA ILE A 10 3.34 14.35 -15.33
C ILE A 10 2.22 13.95 -16.29
N GLU A 11 2.19 14.46 -17.51
CA GLU A 11 1.20 14.08 -18.53
C GLU A 11 1.29 12.57 -18.84
N ALA A 12 2.50 12.06 -19.04
CA ALA A 12 2.73 10.62 -19.22
C ALA A 12 2.27 9.81 -17.99
N LEU A 13 2.51 10.31 -16.77
CA LEU A 13 2.06 9.67 -15.55
C LEU A 13 0.53 9.59 -15.49
N VAL A 14 -0.18 10.66 -15.77
CA VAL A 14 -1.66 10.69 -15.81
C VAL A 14 -2.20 9.67 -16.81
N HIS A 15 -1.65 9.66 -18.01
CA HIS A 15 -2.07 8.72 -19.06
C HIS A 15 -1.87 7.27 -18.66
N VAL A 16 -0.65 6.91 -18.21
CA VAL A 16 -0.32 5.52 -17.87
C VAL A 16 -1.06 5.06 -16.62
N THR A 17 -1.17 5.91 -15.59
CA THR A 17 -1.94 5.54 -14.39
C THR A 17 -3.43 5.43 -14.65
N GLY A 18 -3.97 6.25 -15.57
CA GLY A 18 -5.32 6.09 -16.07
C GLY A 18 -5.54 4.73 -16.75
N ALA A 19 -4.62 4.32 -17.61
CA ALA A 19 -4.65 3.00 -18.26
C ALA A 19 -4.54 1.85 -17.24
N ILE A 20 -3.61 1.94 -16.25
CA ILE A 20 -3.48 0.94 -15.17
C ILE A 20 -4.79 0.83 -14.38
N ARG A 21 -5.39 1.96 -14.00
CA ARG A 21 -6.66 1.97 -13.26
C ARG A 21 -7.76 1.31 -14.07
N SER A 22 -7.96 1.71 -15.33
CA SER A 22 -8.99 1.12 -16.21
C SER A 22 -8.78 -0.38 -16.38
N ALA A 23 -7.53 -0.84 -16.54
CA ALA A 23 -7.18 -2.23 -16.66
C ALA A 23 -7.50 -3.01 -15.38
N VAL A 24 -7.23 -2.47 -14.18
CA VAL A 24 -7.57 -3.11 -12.90
C VAL A 24 -9.08 -3.06 -12.65
N GLU A 25 -9.73 -1.93 -12.94
CA GLU A 25 -11.18 -1.74 -12.80
C GLU A 25 -12.00 -2.67 -13.71
N SER A 26 -11.44 -3.14 -14.83
CA SER A 26 -12.10 -4.17 -15.68
C SER A 26 -12.14 -5.56 -15.04
N VAL A 27 -11.34 -5.79 -13.99
CA VAL A 27 -11.30 -7.05 -13.22
C VAL A 27 -11.98 -6.90 -11.87
N ILE A 28 -11.92 -5.70 -11.27
CA ILE A 28 -12.46 -5.40 -9.93
C ILE A 28 -13.62 -4.41 -10.07
N ASP A 29 -14.82 -4.93 -10.09
CA ASP A 29 -16.02 -4.12 -10.26
C ASP A 29 -16.38 -3.31 -9.00
N GLY A 30 -16.82 -2.06 -9.21
CA GLY A 30 -17.43 -1.22 -8.18
C GLY A 30 -16.49 -0.70 -7.09
N LYS A 31 -15.16 -0.72 -7.28
CA LYS A 31 -14.16 -0.29 -6.27
C LYS A 31 -13.12 0.71 -6.80
N PRO A 32 -13.51 1.79 -7.49
CA PRO A 32 -12.57 2.72 -8.11
C PRO A 32 -11.66 3.42 -7.09
N ASP A 33 -12.16 3.70 -5.87
CA ASP A 33 -11.36 4.35 -4.83
C ASP A 33 -10.26 3.44 -4.28
N VAL A 34 -10.55 2.14 -4.13
CA VAL A 34 -9.56 1.13 -3.71
C VAL A 34 -8.48 0.98 -4.76
N VAL A 35 -8.85 0.90 -6.03
CA VAL A 35 -7.90 0.81 -7.15
C VAL A 35 -7.03 2.06 -7.22
N ARG A 36 -7.63 3.25 -7.10
CA ARG A 36 -6.91 4.53 -7.06
C ARG A 36 -5.91 4.57 -5.91
N LEU A 37 -6.31 4.14 -4.70
CA LEU A 37 -5.41 4.06 -3.55
C LEU A 37 -4.28 3.06 -3.78
N ALA A 38 -4.54 1.88 -4.35
CA ALA A 38 -3.52 0.89 -4.65
C ALA A 38 -2.45 1.44 -5.62
N VAL A 39 -2.87 2.17 -6.67
CA VAL A 39 -1.95 2.86 -7.59
C VAL A 39 -1.19 3.99 -6.88
N THR A 40 -1.84 4.75 -6.02
CA THR A 40 -1.20 5.79 -5.19
C THR A 40 -0.10 5.18 -4.31
N VAL A 41 -0.38 4.05 -3.66
CA VAL A 41 0.59 3.32 -2.81
C VAL A 41 1.76 2.79 -3.64
N LEU A 42 1.51 2.25 -4.83
CA LEU A 42 2.55 1.80 -5.75
C LEU A 42 3.49 2.95 -6.13
N LEU A 43 2.94 4.10 -6.55
CA LEU A 43 3.72 5.29 -6.91
C LEU A 43 4.43 5.93 -5.72
N GLY A 44 3.85 5.83 -4.53
CA GLY A 44 4.45 6.28 -3.27
C GLY A 44 5.53 5.34 -2.74
N GLU A 45 5.81 4.23 -3.45
CA GLU A 45 6.74 3.17 -3.02
C GLU A 45 6.38 2.60 -1.65
N GLY A 46 5.09 2.45 -1.39
CA GLY A 46 4.57 1.90 -0.15
C GLY A 46 4.09 0.45 -0.28
N HIS A 47 3.49 -0.04 0.79
CA HIS A 47 2.84 -1.34 0.87
C HIS A 47 1.41 -1.16 1.34
N LEU A 48 0.50 -2.04 0.93
CA LEU A 48 -0.94 -1.93 1.16
C LEU A 48 -1.42 -3.06 2.09
N LEU A 49 -2.22 -2.70 3.09
CA LEU A 49 -2.94 -3.65 3.93
C LEU A 49 -4.42 -3.65 3.56
N LEU A 50 -4.92 -4.79 3.11
CA LEU A 50 -6.34 -5.02 2.83
C LEU A 50 -6.97 -5.73 4.04
N GLU A 51 -7.80 -5.02 4.77
CA GLU A 51 -8.47 -5.55 5.96
C GLU A 51 -9.96 -5.72 5.68
N ASP A 52 -10.40 -6.98 5.53
CA ASP A 52 -11.78 -7.26 5.17
C ASP A 52 -12.16 -8.73 5.37
N VAL A 53 -13.45 -9.02 5.26
CA VAL A 53 -13.99 -10.38 5.24
C VAL A 53 -13.43 -11.19 4.06
N PRO A 54 -13.44 -12.53 4.13
CA PRO A 54 -13.06 -13.38 3.01
C PRO A 54 -13.94 -13.17 1.77
N GLY A 55 -13.41 -13.45 0.57
CA GLY A 55 -14.21 -13.53 -0.65
C GLY A 55 -14.49 -12.21 -1.38
N VAL A 56 -14.07 -11.06 -0.88
CA VAL A 56 -14.34 -9.73 -1.48
C VAL A 56 -13.37 -9.32 -2.60
N GLY A 57 -12.52 -10.22 -3.11
CA GLY A 57 -11.64 -9.94 -4.25
C GLY A 57 -10.25 -9.37 -3.90
N LYS A 58 -9.80 -9.43 -2.64
CA LYS A 58 -8.49 -8.90 -2.19
C LYS A 58 -7.30 -9.42 -3.03
N THR A 59 -7.22 -10.72 -3.20
CA THR A 59 -6.17 -11.37 -4.00
C THR A 59 -6.29 -11.04 -5.48
N MET A 60 -7.51 -10.85 -5.98
CA MET A 60 -7.78 -10.48 -7.37
C MET A 60 -7.26 -9.07 -7.68
N LEU A 61 -7.49 -8.10 -6.79
CA LEU A 61 -6.94 -6.75 -6.91
C LEU A 61 -5.41 -6.77 -7.08
N ALA A 62 -4.72 -7.50 -6.23
CA ALA A 62 -3.26 -7.57 -6.27
C ALA A 62 -2.74 -8.23 -7.56
N LYS A 63 -3.40 -9.30 -8.02
CA LYS A 63 -3.05 -9.97 -9.28
C LYS A 63 -3.33 -9.08 -10.48
N ALA A 64 -4.47 -8.39 -10.51
CA ALA A 64 -4.84 -7.47 -11.57
C ALA A 64 -3.84 -6.30 -11.67
N LEU A 65 -3.46 -5.71 -10.52
CA LEU A 65 -2.42 -4.67 -10.49
C LEU A 65 -1.09 -5.18 -11.03
N ALA A 66 -0.62 -6.35 -10.57
CA ALA A 66 0.65 -6.92 -11.03
C ALA A 66 0.65 -7.18 -12.55
N ARG A 67 -0.45 -7.73 -13.05
CA ARG A 67 -0.60 -8.03 -14.48
C ARG A 67 -0.69 -6.77 -15.33
N SER A 68 -1.43 -5.77 -14.89
CA SER A 68 -1.56 -4.49 -15.61
C SER A 68 -0.22 -3.75 -15.79
N ILE A 69 0.75 -3.98 -14.89
CA ILE A 69 2.09 -3.40 -14.99
C ILE A 69 3.16 -4.38 -15.50
N GLY A 70 2.78 -5.53 -16.05
CA GLY A 70 3.69 -6.51 -16.62
C GLY A 70 4.79 -7.01 -15.67
N CYS A 71 4.52 -7.02 -14.36
CA CYS A 71 5.49 -7.34 -13.32
C CYS A 71 5.30 -8.75 -12.78
N SER A 72 6.38 -9.31 -12.22
CA SER A 72 6.31 -10.61 -11.54
C SER A 72 5.45 -10.54 -10.28
N VAL A 73 4.63 -11.59 -10.06
CA VAL A 73 3.79 -11.73 -8.88
C VAL A 73 4.04 -13.05 -8.19
N ARG A 74 4.10 -13.02 -6.86
CA ARG A 74 4.12 -14.23 -6.01
C ARG A 74 3.07 -14.10 -4.92
N ARG A 75 2.37 -15.21 -4.69
CA ARG A 75 1.40 -15.32 -3.59
C ARG A 75 2.01 -16.13 -2.47
N ILE A 76 1.89 -15.62 -1.25
CA ILE A 76 2.22 -16.28 0.00
C ILE A 76 0.92 -16.47 0.76
N GLN A 77 0.51 -17.72 0.98
CA GLN A 77 -0.57 -18.05 1.90
C GLN A 77 0.03 -18.22 3.29
N PHE A 78 -0.29 -17.34 4.20
CA PHE A 78 0.21 -17.42 5.57
C PHE A 78 -0.54 -18.50 6.33
N THR A 79 0.21 -19.45 6.88
CA THR A 79 -0.27 -20.57 7.71
C THR A 79 0.61 -20.67 8.95
N PRO A 80 0.17 -21.34 10.03
CA PRO A 80 0.97 -21.47 11.25
C PRO A 80 2.31 -22.16 11.07
N ASP A 81 2.42 -23.03 10.08
CA ASP A 81 3.60 -23.84 9.73
C ASP A 81 4.55 -23.15 8.75
N LEU A 82 4.16 -22.01 8.15
CA LEU A 82 5.00 -21.27 7.23
C LEU A 82 6.28 -20.76 7.91
N LEU A 83 7.43 -21.04 7.29
CA LEU A 83 8.75 -20.66 7.82
C LEU A 83 9.20 -19.31 7.23
N PRO A 84 10.04 -18.55 7.94
CA PRO A 84 10.68 -17.35 7.42
C PRO A 84 11.43 -17.58 6.10
N SER A 85 12.09 -18.73 5.96
CA SER A 85 12.82 -19.12 4.73
C SER A 85 11.94 -19.33 3.51
N ASP A 86 10.64 -19.63 3.69
CA ASP A 86 9.69 -19.74 2.57
C ASP A 86 9.43 -18.35 1.95
N ILE A 87 9.57 -17.30 2.76
CA ILE A 87 9.40 -15.91 2.37
C ILE A 87 10.70 -15.36 1.78
N THR A 88 11.81 -15.48 2.52
CA THR A 88 13.09 -14.84 2.18
C THR A 88 13.97 -15.69 1.26
N GLY A 89 13.70 -16.98 1.17
CA GLY A 89 14.62 -17.93 0.56
C GLY A 89 15.67 -18.42 1.55
N GLY A 90 16.52 -19.31 1.07
CA GLY A 90 17.59 -19.92 1.86
C GLY A 90 18.62 -20.60 0.99
N SER A 91 19.75 -20.96 1.58
CA SER A 91 20.80 -21.72 0.90
C SER A 91 20.47 -23.22 0.90
N VAL A 92 20.52 -23.81 -0.28
CA VAL A 92 20.30 -25.25 -0.50
C VAL A 92 21.58 -25.85 -1.03
N PHE A 93 22.00 -26.98 -0.48
CA PHE A 93 23.19 -27.66 -0.95
C PHE A 93 22.91 -28.34 -2.29
N ASN A 94 23.65 -27.90 -3.31
CA ASN A 94 23.64 -28.52 -4.64
C ASN A 94 24.64 -29.69 -4.67
N GLN A 95 24.14 -30.92 -4.72
CA GLN A 95 24.98 -32.12 -4.71
C GLN A 95 25.87 -32.28 -5.95
N GLU A 96 25.42 -31.80 -7.12
CA GLU A 96 26.18 -31.92 -8.37
C GLU A 96 27.41 -31.00 -8.37
N ARG A 97 27.26 -29.79 -7.79
CA ARG A 97 28.33 -28.77 -7.72
C ARG A 97 29.10 -28.81 -6.41
N ALA A 98 28.63 -29.59 -5.43
CA ALA A 98 29.16 -29.66 -4.06
C ALA A 98 29.28 -28.27 -3.38
N GLU A 99 28.30 -27.39 -3.66
CA GLU A 99 28.25 -26.00 -3.14
C GLU A 99 26.85 -25.62 -2.66
N PHE A 100 26.76 -24.60 -1.79
CA PHE A 100 25.49 -24.03 -1.40
C PHE A 100 25.04 -22.99 -2.43
N GLU A 101 23.83 -23.15 -2.94
CA GLU A 101 23.18 -22.20 -3.84
C GLU A 101 22.05 -21.47 -3.11
N PHE A 102 21.98 -20.15 -3.27
CA PHE A 102 20.84 -19.39 -2.78
C PHE A 102 19.60 -19.66 -3.64
N LYS A 103 18.52 -20.09 -3.01
CA LYS A 103 17.20 -20.23 -3.64
C LYS A 103 16.32 -19.06 -3.17
N PRO A 104 15.99 -18.10 -4.07
CA PRO A 104 15.20 -16.93 -3.72
C PRO A 104 13.78 -17.33 -3.31
N GLY A 105 13.30 -16.74 -2.19
CA GLY A 105 11.94 -16.89 -1.70
C GLY A 105 10.93 -16.02 -2.45
N ALA A 106 9.71 -16.02 -1.94
CA ALA A 106 8.59 -15.31 -2.59
C ALA A 106 8.77 -13.80 -2.66
N VAL A 107 9.53 -13.19 -1.77
CA VAL A 107 9.79 -11.73 -1.76
C VAL A 107 10.59 -11.24 -2.95
N PHE A 108 11.27 -12.13 -3.69
CA PHE A 108 12.03 -11.79 -4.89
C PHE A 108 11.13 -11.64 -6.12
N SER A 109 9.96 -11.05 -5.94
CA SER A 109 9.05 -10.64 -7.01
C SER A 109 8.64 -9.18 -6.82
N ASN A 110 8.19 -8.55 -7.90
CA ASN A 110 7.80 -7.14 -7.86
C ASN A 110 6.54 -6.90 -7.02
N VAL A 111 5.57 -7.82 -7.13
CA VAL A 111 4.33 -7.78 -6.37
C VAL A 111 4.21 -9.03 -5.52
N VAL A 112 4.18 -8.86 -4.22
CA VAL A 112 3.97 -9.95 -3.26
C VAL A 112 2.57 -9.84 -2.69
N VAL A 113 1.79 -10.89 -2.86
CA VAL A 113 0.45 -11.03 -2.26
C VAL A 113 0.58 -11.86 -1.00
N GLY A 114 0.46 -11.23 0.16
CA GLY A 114 0.49 -11.91 1.46
C GLY A 114 -0.91 -12.18 1.97
N ASP A 115 -1.46 -13.36 1.71
CA ASP A 115 -2.82 -13.68 2.15
C ASP A 115 -2.83 -14.16 3.60
N GLU A 116 -3.72 -13.54 4.40
CA GLU A 116 -3.98 -13.87 5.80
C GLU A 116 -2.73 -13.77 6.69
N ILE A 117 -2.01 -12.64 6.59
CA ILE A 117 -0.73 -12.41 7.29
C ILE A 117 -0.79 -12.68 8.79
N ASN A 118 -1.97 -12.49 9.41
CA ASN A 118 -2.20 -12.73 10.83
C ASN A 118 -2.28 -14.23 11.23
N ARG A 119 -2.26 -15.16 10.28
CA ARG A 119 -2.24 -16.61 10.57
C ARG A 119 -0.85 -17.19 10.83
N ALA A 120 0.20 -16.56 10.33
CA ALA A 120 1.55 -17.04 10.57
C ALA A 120 2.12 -16.55 11.91
N SER A 121 3.15 -17.24 12.37
CA SER A 121 3.88 -16.87 13.58
C SER A 121 4.47 -15.46 13.50
N PRO A 122 4.64 -14.74 14.60
CA PRO A 122 5.27 -13.41 14.61
C PRO A 122 6.66 -13.39 13.97
N LYS A 123 7.42 -14.49 14.05
CA LYS A 123 8.73 -14.63 13.43
C LYS A 123 8.64 -14.62 11.89
N THR A 124 7.66 -15.34 11.35
CA THR A 124 7.39 -15.39 9.90
C THR A 124 6.86 -14.07 9.39
N GLN A 125 5.93 -13.43 10.13
CA GLN A 125 5.47 -12.06 9.82
C GLN A 125 6.64 -11.08 9.74
N SER A 126 7.57 -11.13 10.72
CA SER A 126 8.73 -10.24 10.79
C SER A 126 9.64 -10.37 9.56
N ALA A 127 9.82 -11.56 9.01
CA ALA A 127 10.64 -11.78 7.81
C ALA A 127 10.10 -11.03 6.57
N LEU A 128 8.77 -11.04 6.35
CA LEU A 128 8.15 -10.24 5.30
C LEU A 128 8.29 -8.74 5.58
N LEU A 129 7.97 -8.33 6.80
CA LEU A 129 7.94 -6.92 7.17
C LEU A 129 9.33 -6.26 7.19
N GLU A 130 10.39 -7.02 7.50
CA GLU A 130 11.77 -6.55 7.37
C GLU A 130 12.14 -6.35 5.89
N SER A 131 11.81 -7.31 5.03
CA SER A 131 12.02 -7.20 3.59
C SER A 131 11.29 -5.99 2.97
N MET A 132 10.10 -5.65 3.50
CA MET A 132 9.33 -4.46 3.07
C MET A 132 10.06 -3.15 3.39
N GLU A 133 10.64 -3.06 4.59
CA GLU A 133 11.31 -1.84 5.05
C GLU A 133 12.68 -1.65 4.41
N GLU A 134 13.50 -2.69 4.47
CA GLU A 134 14.89 -2.65 4.04
C GLU A 134 15.07 -2.81 2.52
N ARG A 135 14.04 -3.30 1.81
CA ARG A 135 14.07 -3.66 0.38
C ARG A 135 15.23 -4.57 0.01
N GLN A 136 15.64 -5.39 0.95
CA GLN A 136 16.69 -6.38 0.83
C GLN A 136 16.44 -7.53 1.79
N VAL A 137 17.14 -8.64 1.53
CA VAL A 137 17.14 -9.82 2.38
C VAL A 137 18.58 -10.23 2.63
N THR A 138 18.92 -10.58 3.87
CA THR A 138 20.24 -11.10 4.20
C THR A 138 20.13 -12.58 4.56
N VAL A 139 20.80 -13.46 3.82
CA VAL A 139 20.86 -14.90 4.04
C VAL A 139 22.32 -15.31 4.09
N ASP A 140 22.71 -16.03 5.12
CA ASP A 140 24.07 -16.54 5.33
C ASP A 140 25.17 -15.48 5.14
N GLY A 141 24.92 -14.26 5.66
CA GLY A 141 25.84 -13.13 5.57
C GLY A 141 25.86 -12.40 4.23
N THR A 142 25.13 -12.89 3.22
CA THR A 142 25.02 -12.23 1.90
C THR A 142 23.71 -11.44 1.81
N THR A 143 23.81 -10.16 1.37
CA THR A 143 22.67 -9.29 1.20
C THR A 143 22.21 -9.23 -0.25
N TYR A 144 20.95 -9.56 -0.48
CA TYR A 144 20.29 -9.56 -1.78
C TYR A 144 19.26 -8.43 -1.85
N ARG A 145 19.42 -7.51 -2.80
CA ARG A 145 18.47 -6.40 -2.98
C ARG A 145 17.24 -6.83 -3.77
N LEU A 146 16.07 -6.39 -3.34
CA LEU A 146 14.81 -6.59 -4.06
C LEU A 146 14.70 -5.60 -5.22
N GLN A 147 14.24 -6.09 -6.36
CA GLN A 147 14.16 -5.30 -7.60
C GLN A 147 12.93 -4.37 -7.59
N PRO A 148 13.08 -3.06 -7.85
CA PRO A 148 11.95 -2.15 -7.99
C PRO A 148 11.24 -2.34 -9.35
N PRO A 149 9.91 -2.05 -9.41
CA PRO A 149 9.06 -1.73 -8.28
C PRO A 149 8.87 -2.93 -7.34
N PHE A 150 8.79 -2.69 -6.04
CA PHE A 150 8.51 -3.71 -5.05
C PHE A 150 7.36 -3.26 -4.15
N ILE A 151 6.26 -3.99 -4.22
CA ILE A 151 5.07 -3.73 -3.39
C ILE A 151 4.58 -5.03 -2.75
N VAL A 152 4.25 -4.96 -1.47
CA VAL A 152 3.51 -6.00 -0.76
C VAL A 152 2.07 -5.55 -0.58
N ILE A 153 1.14 -6.40 -0.98
CA ILE A 153 -0.29 -6.26 -0.72
C ILE A 153 -0.66 -7.40 0.22
N ALA A 154 -0.74 -7.08 1.50
CA ALA A 154 -1.09 -8.06 2.52
C ALA A 154 -2.59 -8.02 2.80
N THR A 155 -3.18 -9.19 3.08
CA THR A 155 -4.58 -9.29 3.52
C THR A 155 -4.63 -9.72 4.97
N GLN A 156 -5.61 -9.20 5.69
CA GLN A 156 -5.94 -9.58 7.05
C GLN A 156 -7.45 -9.75 7.17
N ASN A 157 -7.87 -10.78 7.91
CA ASN A 157 -9.25 -10.95 8.31
C ASN A 157 -9.40 -10.54 9.78
N PRO A 158 -10.12 -9.46 10.10
CA PRO A 158 -10.25 -8.98 11.47
C PRO A 158 -11.21 -9.83 12.32
N ILE A 159 -12.03 -10.68 11.70
CA ILE A 159 -13.09 -11.46 12.38
C ILE A 159 -12.55 -12.79 12.90
N GLU A 160 -11.56 -13.38 12.27
CA GLU A 160 -10.94 -14.62 12.70
C GLU A 160 -10.01 -14.38 13.88
N MET A 161 -10.41 -14.80 15.09
CA MET A 161 -9.62 -14.66 16.31
C MET A 161 -8.89 -15.95 16.70
N GLU A 162 -9.44 -17.14 16.42
CA GLU A 162 -8.80 -18.41 16.76
C GLU A 162 -7.63 -18.72 15.83
N GLY A 163 -6.48 -19.04 16.42
CA GLY A 163 -5.26 -19.40 15.66
C GLY A 163 -4.61 -18.23 14.92
N THR A 164 -4.92 -16.99 15.29
CA THR A 164 -4.33 -15.80 14.65
C THR A 164 -3.40 -15.04 15.59
N TYR A 165 -2.39 -14.41 15.02
CA TYR A 165 -1.44 -13.51 15.67
C TYR A 165 -1.64 -12.10 15.12
N PRO A 166 -2.35 -11.19 15.82
CA PRO A 166 -2.57 -9.84 15.34
C PRO A 166 -1.23 -9.13 15.11
N LEU A 167 -1.17 -8.33 14.04
CA LEU A 167 0.01 -7.51 13.75
C LEU A 167 0.20 -6.46 14.87
N PRO A 168 1.35 -6.43 15.56
CA PRO A 168 1.69 -5.36 16.48
C PRO A 168 1.68 -3.99 15.78
N GLU A 169 1.49 -2.93 16.55
CA GLU A 169 1.43 -1.56 16.04
C GLU A 169 2.66 -1.16 15.22
N ALA A 170 3.85 -1.51 15.71
CA ALA A 170 5.12 -1.25 15.02
C ALA A 170 5.23 -1.96 13.65
N GLN A 171 4.54 -3.08 13.50
CA GLN A 171 4.49 -3.83 12.25
C GLN A 171 3.44 -3.24 11.29
N ARG A 172 2.28 -2.82 11.80
CA ARG A 172 1.26 -2.11 11.01
C ARG A 172 1.79 -0.78 10.46
N ASP A 173 2.69 -0.10 11.18
CA ASP A 173 3.31 1.16 10.75
C ASP A 173 4.15 1.03 9.47
N ARG A 174 4.52 -0.18 9.04
CA ARG A 174 5.26 -0.44 7.80
C ARG A 174 4.37 -0.39 6.54
N PHE A 175 3.08 -0.61 6.67
CA PHE A 175 2.14 -0.43 5.57
C PHE A 175 1.85 1.05 5.36
N MET A 176 1.95 1.53 4.12
CA MET A 176 1.67 2.93 3.79
C MET A 176 0.21 3.27 3.98
N ALA A 177 -0.68 2.40 3.54
CA ALA A 177 -2.11 2.59 3.67
C ALA A 177 -2.83 1.29 4.04
N ARG A 178 -3.98 1.46 4.70
CA ARG A 178 -4.95 0.39 4.93
C ARG A 178 -6.27 0.75 4.26
N VAL A 179 -6.92 -0.23 3.65
CA VAL A 179 -8.23 -0.07 3.05
C VAL A 179 -9.08 -1.33 3.22
N SER A 180 -10.38 -1.14 3.36
CA SER A 180 -11.40 -2.19 3.25
C SER A 180 -12.02 -2.13 1.86
N MET A 181 -12.18 -3.28 1.23
CA MET A 181 -12.93 -3.38 -0.03
C MET A 181 -14.44 -3.33 0.21
N GLY A 182 -14.88 -3.90 1.34
CA GLY A 182 -16.30 -4.10 1.64
C GLY A 182 -17.01 -4.99 0.62
N TYR A 183 -18.25 -5.32 0.87
CA TYR A 183 -19.07 -6.02 -0.12
C TYR A 183 -19.28 -5.15 -1.36
N PRO A 184 -19.35 -5.73 -2.57
CA PRO A 184 -19.74 -5.00 -3.76
C PRO A 184 -21.19 -4.51 -3.67
N PRO A 185 -21.58 -3.44 -4.37
CA PRO A 185 -22.99 -3.07 -4.46
C PRO A 185 -23.77 -4.13 -5.24
N PRO A 186 -25.09 -4.29 -4.99
CA PRO A 186 -25.89 -5.36 -5.61
C PRO A 186 -25.80 -5.44 -7.14
N ALA A 187 -25.70 -4.30 -7.81
CA ALA A 187 -25.52 -4.27 -9.27
C ALA A 187 -24.19 -4.91 -9.72
N ALA A 188 -23.09 -4.66 -8.98
CA ALA A 188 -21.79 -5.27 -9.29
C ALA A 188 -21.78 -6.77 -8.95
N GLU A 189 -22.51 -7.21 -7.92
CA GLU A 189 -22.65 -8.65 -7.63
C GLU A 189 -23.41 -9.37 -8.76
N LEU A 190 -24.46 -8.76 -9.28
CA LEU A 190 -25.21 -9.31 -10.41
C LEU A 190 -24.31 -9.42 -11.66
N GLU A 191 -23.59 -8.35 -11.98
CA GLU A 191 -22.65 -8.33 -13.11
C GLU A 191 -21.54 -9.38 -12.96
N MET A 192 -21.05 -9.59 -11.73
CA MET A 192 -20.07 -10.62 -11.42
C MET A 192 -20.62 -12.03 -11.71
N LEU A 193 -21.90 -12.31 -11.37
CA LEU A 193 -22.51 -13.60 -11.66
C LEU A 193 -22.66 -13.84 -13.18
N GLU A 194 -22.98 -12.78 -13.93
CA GLU A 194 -23.11 -12.88 -15.39
C GLU A 194 -21.75 -13.09 -16.08
N ARG A 195 -20.71 -12.41 -15.63
CA ARG A 195 -19.36 -12.45 -16.23
C ARG A 195 -18.58 -13.71 -15.87
N HIS A 196 -18.61 -14.15 -14.61
CA HIS A 196 -17.80 -15.27 -14.13
C HIS A 196 -18.28 -16.66 -14.63
N GLY A 197 -19.46 -16.72 -15.26
CA GLY A 197 -19.94 -17.94 -15.91
C GLY A 197 -19.27 -18.28 -17.23
N ALA A 198 -18.59 -17.33 -17.89
CA ALA A 198 -18.10 -17.49 -19.25
C ALA A 198 -16.58 -17.25 -19.43
N HIS A 199 -15.95 -16.30 -18.69
CA HIS A 199 -14.55 -15.93 -18.90
C HIS A 199 -13.89 -15.51 -17.58
N ASP A 200 -12.57 -15.82 -17.43
CA ASP A 200 -11.73 -15.27 -16.37
C ASP A 200 -11.19 -13.89 -16.80
N PRO A 201 -11.68 -12.77 -16.24
CA PRO A 201 -11.26 -11.44 -16.65
C PRO A 201 -9.77 -11.17 -16.37
N LEU A 202 -9.20 -11.87 -15.39
CA LEU A 202 -7.76 -11.77 -15.13
C LEU A 202 -6.95 -12.43 -16.27
N ALA A 203 -7.42 -13.53 -16.86
CA ALA A 203 -6.70 -14.25 -17.91
C ALA A 203 -6.56 -13.40 -19.19
N THR A 204 -7.54 -12.54 -19.48
CA THR A 204 -7.56 -11.68 -20.67
C THR A 204 -6.94 -10.30 -20.43
N LEU A 205 -6.56 -9.96 -19.20
CA LEU A 205 -5.95 -8.67 -18.88
C LEU A 205 -4.55 -8.58 -19.50
N GLU A 206 -4.36 -7.63 -20.42
CA GLU A 206 -3.06 -7.35 -21.03
C GLU A 206 -2.31 -6.27 -20.22
N PRO A 207 -0.96 -6.36 -20.13
CA PRO A 207 -0.15 -5.33 -19.51
C PRO A 207 -0.25 -3.99 -20.27
N VAL A 208 -0.45 -2.89 -19.55
CA VAL A 208 -0.47 -1.53 -20.08
C VAL A 208 0.79 -0.74 -19.73
N ALA A 209 1.65 -1.31 -18.91
CA ALA A 209 2.95 -0.77 -18.52
C ALA A 209 3.91 -1.93 -18.22
N ASP A 210 5.19 -1.61 -18.05
CA ASP A 210 6.24 -2.51 -17.60
C ASP A 210 6.96 -1.95 -16.36
N ALA A 211 7.86 -2.74 -15.78
CA ALA A 211 8.59 -2.37 -14.57
C ALA A 211 9.43 -1.08 -14.76
N GLU A 212 9.99 -0.85 -15.96
CA GLU A 212 10.78 0.35 -16.25
C GLU A 212 9.88 1.58 -16.31
N THR A 213 8.75 1.48 -16.96
CA THR A 213 7.72 2.54 -16.99
C THR A 213 7.28 2.89 -15.57
N VAL A 214 6.93 1.90 -14.74
CA VAL A 214 6.53 2.14 -13.35
C VAL A 214 7.64 2.84 -12.56
N ARG A 215 8.92 2.46 -12.73
CA ARG A 215 10.05 3.15 -12.08
C ARG A 215 10.13 4.62 -12.48
N ARG A 216 9.92 4.95 -13.76
CA ARG A 216 9.87 6.34 -14.24
C ARG A 216 8.71 7.12 -13.62
N LEU A 217 7.51 6.50 -13.56
CA LEU A 217 6.35 7.13 -12.91
C LEU A 217 6.59 7.39 -11.43
N VAL A 218 7.21 6.46 -10.71
CA VAL A 218 7.61 6.64 -9.30
C VAL A 218 8.58 7.80 -9.14
N ALA A 219 9.59 7.92 -10.01
CA ALA A 219 10.53 9.03 -9.99
C ALA A 219 9.82 10.38 -10.24
N THR A 220 8.90 10.43 -11.21
CA THR A 220 8.06 11.62 -11.49
C THR A 220 7.20 12.00 -10.29
N ALA A 221 6.50 11.05 -9.68
CA ALA A 221 5.67 11.29 -8.49
C ALA A 221 6.52 11.79 -7.31
N ARG A 222 7.71 11.24 -7.11
CA ARG A 222 8.65 11.67 -6.07
C ARG A 222 9.11 13.12 -6.26
N ALA A 223 9.29 13.56 -7.50
CA ALA A 223 9.74 14.90 -7.86
C ALA A 223 8.67 15.98 -7.66
N VAL A 224 7.38 15.61 -7.50
CA VAL A 224 6.29 16.57 -7.24
C VAL A 224 6.64 17.48 -6.07
N TYR A 225 6.50 18.78 -6.28
CA TYR A 225 6.84 19.79 -5.31
C TYR A 225 5.85 19.81 -4.13
N ALA A 226 6.37 19.92 -2.92
CA ALA A 226 5.58 20.17 -1.72
C ALA A 226 6.10 21.43 -1.04
N ALA A 227 5.31 22.49 -1.00
CA ALA A 227 5.64 23.73 -0.34
C ALA A 227 5.82 23.49 1.18
N ASP A 228 6.64 24.34 1.84
CA ASP A 228 6.90 24.18 3.28
C ASP A 228 5.63 24.27 4.12
N VAL A 229 4.66 25.11 3.73
CA VAL A 229 3.35 25.19 4.39
C VAL A 229 2.56 23.87 4.32
N ILE A 230 2.73 23.07 3.27
CA ILE A 230 2.12 21.73 3.16
C ILE A 230 2.86 20.75 4.08
N LYS A 231 4.18 20.82 4.15
CA LYS A 231 4.97 19.98 5.07
C LYS A 231 4.63 20.29 6.52
N GLU A 232 4.51 21.59 6.87
CA GLU A 232 4.09 22.07 8.20
C GLU A 232 2.67 21.56 8.52
N TYR A 233 1.76 21.55 7.55
CA TYR A 233 0.40 21.03 7.71
C TYR A 233 0.40 19.51 8.00
N VAL A 234 1.16 18.71 7.25
CA VAL A 234 1.30 17.28 7.52
C VAL A 234 1.87 17.01 8.92
N VAL A 235 2.90 17.76 9.32
CA VAL A 235 3.47 17.65 10.68
C VAL A 235 2.45 18.03 11.74
N SER A 236 1.67 19.10 11.52
CA SER A 236 0.63 19.54 12.43
C SER A 236 -0.47 18.50 12.62
N LEU A 237 -0.93 17.86 11.53
CA LEU A 237 -1.89 16.76 11.59
C LEU A 237 -1.34 15.57 12.41
N VAL A 238 -0.11 15.13 12.11
CA VAL A 238 0.53 14.03 12.84
C VAL A 238 0.72 14.37 14.33
N ARG A 239 1.12 15.60 14.65
CA ARG A 239 1.24 16.06 16.05
C ARG A 239 -0.10 16.13 16.75
N ALA A 240 -1.15 16.58 16.08
CA ALA A 240 -2.50 16.62 16.65
C ALA A 240 -2.98 15.21 17.07
N THR A 241 -2.63 14.15 16.33
CA THR A 241 -2.94 12.78 16.77
C THR A 241 -2.26 12.40 18.08
N ARG A 242 -1.05 12.92 18.36
CA ARG A 242 -0.29 12.62 19.59
C ARG A 242 -0.81 13.38 20.82
N SER A 243 -1.51 14.48 20.59
CA SER A 243 -2.08 15.32 21.63
C SER A 243 -3.57 15.08 21.85
N SER A 244 -4.20 14.23 21.06
CA SER A 244 -5.63 13.93 21.17
C SER A 244 -5.92 13.08 22.41
N PRO A 245 -6.88 13.48 23.28
CA PRO A 245 -7.31 12.69 24.43
C PRO A 245 -7.98 11.38 24.01
N ASP A 246 -8.51 11.31 22.78
CA ASP A 246 -9.15 10.12 22.24
C ASP A 246 -8.14 9.02 21.80
N LEU A 247 -6.85 9.31 21.81
CA LEU A 247 -5.81 8.39 21.36
C LEU A 247 -4.79 8.11 22.47
N ARG A 248 -4.57 6.81 22.75
CA ARG A 248 -3.48 6.35 23.61
C ARG A 248 -2.14 6.35 22.85
N LEU A 249 -2.17 6.10 21.52
CA LEU A 249 -1.02 6.14 20.64
C LEU A 249 -1.36 6.93 19.38
N GLY A 250 -0.62 8.01 19.14
CA GLY A 250 -0.71 8.83 17.93
C GLY A 250 0.23 8.31 16.82
N ALA A 251 0.18 8.99 15.66
CA ALA A 251 0.95 8.63 14.47
C ALA A 251 2.47 8.85 14.65
N SER A 252 3.26 7.94 14.08
CA SER A 252 4.74 7.98 14.10
C SER A 252 5.31 9.03 13.13
N PRO A 253 6.61 9.39 13.22
CA PRO A 253 7.26 10.19 12.18
C PRO A 253 7.25 9.53 10.80
N ARG A 254 7.31 8.19 10.72
CA ARG A 254 7.17 7.43 9.46
C ARG A 254 5.82 7.69 8.80
N SER A 255 4.76 7.84 9.59
CA SER A 255 3.42 8.18 9.11
C SER A 255 3.39 9.50 8.32
N ALA A 256 4.13 10.53 8.77
CA ALA A 256 4.24 11.80 8.04
C ALA A 256 4.95 11.62 6.69
N LEU A 257 6.01 10.78 6.64
CA LEU A 257 6.70 10.46 5.38
C LEU A 257 5.79 9.72 4.41
N HIS A 258 5.05 8.73 4.89
CA HIS A 258 4.10 7.98 4.08
C HIS A 258 2.96 8.87 3.56
N LEU A 259 2.40 9.73 4.41
CA LEU A 259 1.35 10.67 4.01
C LEU A 259 1.86 11.65 2.94
N MET A 260 3.06 12.18 3.09
CA MET A 260 3.67 13.08 2.10
C MET A 260 3.94 12.36 0.77
N ARG A 261 4.48 11.14 0.78
CA ARG A 261 4.72 10.35 -0.44
C ARG A 261 3.41 10.04 -1.17
N ALA A 262 2.39 9.63 -0.44
CA ALA A 262 1.08 9.35 -0.99
C ALA A 262 0.42 10.62 -1.56
N ALA A 263 0.52 11.78 -0.88
CA ALA A 263 0.01 13.06 -1.36
C ALA A 263 0.70 13.51 -2.66
N LYS A 264 2.02 13.33 -2.77
CA LYS A 264 2.76 13.60 -4.00
C LYS A 264 2.31 12.71 -5.16
N ALA A 265 2.16 11.40 -4.91
CA ALA A 265 1.66 10.44 -5.89
C ALA A 265 0.25 10.82 -6.36
N ARG A 266 -0.64 11.19 -5.43
CA ARG A 266 -1.99 11.64 -5.74
C ARG A 266 -1.99 12.92 -6.58
N ALA A 267 -1.20 13.94 -6.21
CA ALA A 267 -1.08 15.17 -6.97
C ALA A 267 -0.62 14.91 -8.42
N ALA A 268 0.39 14.04 -8.61
CA ALA A 268 0.87 13.62 -9.92
C ALA A 268 -0.22 12.94 -10.75
N MET A 269 -1.00 12.01 -10.15
CA MET A 269 -2.12 11.34 -10.80
C MET A 269 -3.25 12.29 -11.23
N HIS A 270 -3.33 13.48 -10.60
CA HIS A 270 -4.25 14.57 -10.97
C HIS A 270 -3.59 15.60 -11.89
N GLY A 271 -2.46 15.31 -12.51
CA GLY A 271 -1.79 16.18 -13.47
C GLY A 271 -1.10 17.40 -12.87
N ARG A 272 -0.81 17.38 -11.54
CA ARG A 272 -0.23 18.52 -10.85
C ARG A 272 1.23 18.28 -10.45
N ALA A 273 2.08 19.27 -10.71
CA ALA A 273 3.49 19.27 -10.28
C ALA A 273 3.67 19.71 -8.81
N HIS A 274 2.58 19.95 -8.08
CA HIS A 274 2.62 20.39 -6.68
C HIS A 274 1.47 19.78 -5.87
N VAL A 275 1.72 19.59 -4.58
CA VAL A 275 0.76 19.04 -3.62
C VAL A 275 -0.18 20.15 -3.14
N LEU A 276 -1.49 19.84 -3.09
CA LEU A 276 -2.52 20.67 -2.47
C LEU A 276 -2.91 20.12 -1.10
N PRO A 277 -3.51 20.93 -0.20
CA PRO A 277 -4.04 20.45 1.08
C PRO A 277 -5.02 19.29 0.93
N ASP A 278 -5.86 19.32 -0.12
CA ASP A 278 -6.86 18.27 -0.42
C ASP A 278 -6.21 16.91 -0.66
N ASP A 279 -5.01 16.89 -1.29
CA ASP A 279 -4.26 15.63 -1.48
C ASP A 279 -3.85 14.98 -0.17
N VAL A 280 -3.56 15.81 0.83
CA VAL A 280 -3.23 15.36 2.18
C VAL A 280 -4.49 14.88 2.88
N GLN A 281 -5.57 15.70 2.88
CA GLN A 281 -6.79 15.42 3.62
C GLN A 281 -7.46 14.10 3.22
N GLU A 282 -7.59 13.83 1.93
CA GLU A 282 -8.18 12.57 1.45
C GLU A 282 -7.39 11.32 1.86
N LEU A 283 -6.09 11.48 2.08
CA LEU A 283 -5.20 10.38 2.43
C LEU A 283 -4.99 10.21 3.94
N VAL A 284 -5.45 11.15 4.78
CA VAL A 284 -5.27 11.08 6.25
C VAL A 284 -5.83 9.79 6.83
N VAL A 285 -7.07 9.45 6.51
CA VAL A 285 -7.72 8.24 7.06
C VAL A 285 -7.05 6.96 6.55
N PRO A 286 -6.92 6.69 5.25
CA PRO A 286 -6.30 5.45 4.79
C PRO A 286 -4.84 5.29 5.20
N VAL A 287 -4.10 6.39 5.36
CA VAL A 287 -2.68 6.35 5.74
C VAL A 287 -2.47 6.31 7.25
N LEU A 288 -3.28 6.98 8.06
CA LEU A 288 -3.02 7.12 9.49
C LEU A 288 -3.87 6.21 10.38
N ALA A 289 -5.13 5.91 10.03
CA ALA A 289 -6.08 5.29 10.94
C ALA A 289 -5.61 3.94 11.53
N HIS A 290 -4.95 3.11 10.71
CA HIS A 290 -4.48 1.78 11.13
C HIS A 290 -3.29 1.80 12.10
N ARG A 291 -2.71 2.97 12.34
CA ARG A 291 -1.54 3.18 13.21
C ARG A 291 -1.91 3.73 14.57
N LEU A 292 -3.15 4.22 14.70
CA LEU A 292 -3.63 4.88 15.91
C LEU A 292 -4.28 3.86 16.84
N LEU A 293 -4.07 4.06 18.15
CA LEU A 293 -4.74 3.28 19.18
C LEU A 293 -5.69 4.20 19.96
N PRO A 294 -6.99 3.91 19.97
CA PRO A 294 -7.95 4.67 20.77
C PRO A 294 -7.64 4.56 22.27
N SER A 295 -7.95 5.62 23.01
CA SER A 295 -7.96 5.59 24.48
C SER A 295 -9.10 4.71 25.00
N ALA A 296 -9.08 4.34 26.28
CA ALA A 296 -10.14 3.56 26.88
C ALA A 296 -11.51 4.24 26.77
N ASP A 297 -11.54 5.55 26.99
CA ASP A 297 -12.77 6.35 26.88
C ASP A 297 -13.32 6.39 25.46
N ALA A 298 -12.43 6.55 24.45
CA ALA A 298 -12.82 6.50 23.05
C ALA A 298 -13.36 5.11 22.64
N GLN A 299 -12.77 4.02 23.18
CA GLN A 299 -13.27 2.66 22.94
C GLN A 299 -14.66 2.46 23.56
N LEU A 300 -14.87 2.91 24.79
CA LEU A 300 -16.18 2.86 25.44
C LEU A 300 -17.23 3.66 24.67
N ALA A 301 -16.83 4.81 24.13
CA ALA A 301 -17.69 5.66 23.28
C ALA A 301 -17.83 5.12 21.84
N ARG A 302 -17.23 3.97 21.50
CA ARG A 302 -17.21 3.36 20.15
C ARG A 302 -16.69 4.31 19.07
N ARG A 303 -15.78 5.21 19.43
CA ARG A 303 -15.16 6.15 18.51
C ARG A 303 -14.00 5.48 17.79
N ALA A 304 -14.14 5.28 16.48
CA ALA A 304 -13.09 4.67 15.66
C ALA A 304 -11.93 5.67 15.41
N PRO A 305 -10.69 5.20 15.15
CA PRO A 305 -9.58 6.06 14.75
C PRO A 305 -9.88 6.96 13.55
N ALA A 306 -10.70 6.50 12.61
CA ALA A 306 -11.15 7.30 11.47
C ALA A 306 -11.99 8.52 11.88
N ASP A 307 -12.87 8.35 12.87
CA ASP A 307 -13.72 9.44 13.39
C ASP A 307 -12.87 10.49 14.10
N VAL A 308 -11.87 10.04 14.87
CA VAL A 308 -10.90 10.93 15.53
C VAL A 308 -10.13 11.74 14.48
N LEU A 309 -9.64 11.11 13.42
CA LEU A 309 -8.94 11.79 12.33
C LEU A 309 -9.83 12.80 11.61
N THR A 310 -11.08 12.45 11.33
CA THR A 310 -12.05 13.38 10.72
C THR A 310 -12.28 14.61 11.60
N GLY A 311 -12.39 14.43 12.92
CA GLY A 311 -12.47 15.52 13.86
C GLY A 311 -11.21 16.40 13.88
N LEU A 312 -10.02 15.79 13.82
CA LEU A 312 -8.76 16.52 13.78
C LEU A 312 -8.59 17.31 12.48
N LEU A 313 -9.04 16.80 11.34
CA LEU A 313 -9.04 17.53 10.06
C LEU A 313 -9.88 18.81 10.14
N ALA A 314 -10.96 18.81 10.89
CA ALA A 314 -11.80 20.01 11.09
C ALA A 314 -11.15 21.04 12.01
N THR A 315 -10.23 20.64 12.89
CA THR A 315 -9.62 21.53 13.92
C THR A 315 -8.23 22.04 13.53
N VAL A 316 -7.46 21.26 12.75
CA VAL A 316 -6.12 21.67 12.30
C VAL A 316 -6.26 22.68 11.16
N PRO A 317 -5.72 23.91 11.32
CA PRO A 317 -5.88 24.95 10.31
C PRO A 317 -5.29 24.56 8.95
N LEU A 318 -6.03 24.86 7.89
CA LEU A 318 -5.53 24.73 6.53
C LEU A 318 -4.33 25.65 6.29
N PRO A 319 -3.33 25.20 5.50
CA PRO A 319 -2.19 26.02 5.15
C PRO A 319 -2.66 27.25 4.37
N ARG A 320 -2.21 28.43 4.82
CA ARG A 320 -2.45 29.69 4.12
C ARG A 320 -1.21 30.06 3.34
N ALA A 321 -1.37 30.57 2.12
CA ALA A 321 -0.26 31.18 1.40
C ALA A 321 0.35 32.29 2.27
N ARG A 322 1.66 32.25 2.46
CA ARG A 322 2.35 33.39 3.11
C ARG A 322 2.25 34.57 2.16
N PRO A 323 1.70 35.74 2.56
CA PRO A 323 1.75 36.91 1.72
C PRO A 323 3.22 37.30 1.54
N GLY A 324 3.74 37.24 0.32
CA GLY A 324 5.07 37.74 -0.05
C GLY A 324 6.18 36.71 -0.18
N ALA A 325 5.92 35.48 -0.68
CA ALA A 325 6.96 34.57 -1.16
C ALA A 325 6.89 34.47 -2.69
#